data_8419b6d608a1f7f295121faf21803515
#
_entry.id   8419b6d608a1f7f295121faf21803515
#
_cell.length_a   1.000
_cell.length_b   1.000
_cell.length_c   1.000
_cell.angle_alpha   90.00
_cell.angle_beta   90.00
_cell.angle_gamma   90.00
#
_symmetry.space_group_name_H-M   'P 1'
#
loop_
_entity.id
_entity.type
_entity.pdbx_description
1 polymer ?
#
loop_
_entity_poly.entity_id
_entity_poly.type
_entity_poly.pdbx_seq_one_letter_code
_entity_poly.pdbx_strand_id
1 'polypeptide(L)'
;MTSARLSQLDKNRLAQTAIPIATVSASFIEDLKGWYGYQENETIPDVVFSRAHYSMAVALAKTAWGNEMDPKKAWLIDPTNYVTAKDWQRIQLTEFVGKTIARHSLLKIIKDIIDTFGRSKLPILKSIEGPLLWVTEDAQQPILSLHIAVGNLLAAANRDVVQVITDPHVREEYLLYANKPSVTFCVFDDKTKTEFLEKAAILHIPVDPDRVVVTGSPIDPTILAARKHKAAWRRGALKICLTTGGLGTNKQEIASILDQVLPELRKKNPLCKVVVYAGTHIDIAELVHAKATAAQVKIGAFNDVTAGLRLLYHPQITDANELLLEYGLAWADGIISKPSGDMAYDAAAAGCFLLTLKEWGVWEENVRQVFEERGIARKLETEHMIEQLTALTKAQGVRGTSWVETAMNAAFALPSQFLKGSENILTTYRKVAAEKTKIT
;
A
#
# COMPACT_ATOMS: atom_id res chain seq x y z
N MET A 1 -11.34 -24.02 10.29
CA MET A 1 -12.64 -23.29 10.22
C MET A 1 -13.15 -23.36 8.78
N THR A 2 -14.43 -23.62 8.47
CA THR A 2 -14.89 -23.73 7.07
C THR A 2 -15.05 -22.36 6.44
N SER A 3 -14.82 -22.17 5.10
CA SER A 3 -15.00 -20.84 4.44
C SER A 3 -16.43 -20.32 4.68
N ALA A 4 -17.42 -21.20 4.71
CA ALA A 4 -18.79 -20.87 5.08
C ALA A 4 -18.90 -20.39 6.55
N ARG A 5 -18.12 -20.93 7.48
CA ARG A 5 -18.13 -20.50 8.88
C ARG A 5 -17.39 -19.17 9.07
N LEU A 6 -16.30 -18.95 8.37
CA LEU A 6 -15.58 -17.67 8.37
C LEU A 6 -16.45 -16.55 7.79
N SER A 7 -17.03 -16.77 6.62
CA SER A 7 -17.90 -15.80 5.97
C SER A 7 -19.14 -15.45 6.82
N GLN A 8 -19.74 -16.44 7.51
CA GLN A 8 -20.86 -16.17 8.44
C GLN A 8 -20.43 -15.37 9.66
N LEU A 9 -19.23 -15.61 10.20
CA LEU A 9 -18.67 -14.84 11.30
C LEU A 9 -18.48 -13.37 10.90
N ASP A 10 -17.89 -13.14 9.73
CA ASP A 10 -17.63 -11.79 9.22
C ASP A 10 -18.93 -11.07 8.84
N LYS A 11 -19.92 -11.77 8.27
CA LYS A 11 -21.26 -11.22 8.06
C LYS A 11 -21.88 -10.69 9.37
N ASN A 12 -21.81 -11.51 10.43
CA ASN A 12 -22.34 -11.13 11.74
C ASN A 12 -21.58 -9.93 12.36
N ARG A 13 -20.26 -9.87 12.16
CA ARG A 13 -19.44 -8.74 12.62
C ARG A 13 -19.76 -7.48 11.86
N LEU A 14 -19.87 -7.55 10.52
CA LEU A 14 -20.21 -6.39 9.69
C LEU A 14 -21.59 -5.82 10.01
N ALA A 15 -22.56 -6.67 10.37
CA ALA A 15 -23.88 -6.23 10.80
C ALA A 15 -23.85 -5.39 12.11
N GLN A 16 -22.82 -5.57 12.93
CA GLN A 16 -22.70 -4.94 14.25
C GLN A 16 -21.63 -3.84 14.33
N THR A 17 -20.75 -3.75 13.30
CA THR A 17 -19.66 -2.78 13.32
C THR A 17 -20.11 -1.38 12.92
N ALA A 18 -19.50 -0.37 13.54
CA ALA A 18 -19.75 1.03 13.19
C ALA A 18 -19.11 1.43 11.85
N ILE A 19 -18.00 0.78 11.47
CA ILE A 19 -17.25 1.08 10.24
C ILE A 19 -16.90 -0.23 9.52
N PRO A 20 -17.78 -0.75 8.65
CA PRO A 20 -17.47 -1.87 7.79
C PRO A 20 -16.50 -1.44 6.69
N ILE A 21 -15.33 -2.08 6.63
CA ILE A 21 -14.28 -1.81 5.65
C ILE A 21 -14.16 -3.01 4.70
N ALA A 22 -14.13 -2.75 3.40
CA ALA A 22 -13.97 -3.80 2.40
C ALA A 22 -12.90 -3.44 1.36
N THR A 23 -12.04 -4.40 1.03
CA THR A 23 -10.96 -4.22 0.05
C THR A 23 -10.75 -5.50 -0.75
N VAL A 24 -9.96 -5.43 -1.83
CA VAL A 24 -9.35 -6.60 -2.49
C VAL A 24 -7.85 -6.38 -2.44
N SER A 25 -7.19 -7.12 -1.59
CA SER A 25 -5.76 -6.91 -1.28
C SER A 25 -4.99 -8.21 -1.17
N ALA A 26 -5.48 -9.16 -0.41
CA ALA A 26 -4.83 -10.44 -0.19
C ALA A 26 -5.82 -11.52 0.21
N SER A 27 -5.53 -12.74 -0.19
CA SER A 27 -6.18 -13.94 0.35
C SER A 27 -5.31 -14.51 1.46
N PHE A 28 -5.88 -14.58 2.65
CA PHE A 28 -5.24 -15.10 3.87
C PHE A 28 -5.31 -16.63 3.88
N ILE A 29 -4.35 -17.28 3.23
CA ILE A 29 -4.37 -18.74 3.04
C ILE A 29 -4.20 -19.50 4.36
N GLU A 30 -3.50 -18.91 5.34
CA GLU A 30 -3.41 -19.52 6.68
C GLU A 30 -4.78 -19.77 7.31
N ASP A 31 -5.74 -18.89 7.08
CA ASP A 31 -7.12 -19.04 7.53
C ASP A 31 -7.88 -20.14 6.75
N LEU A 32 -7.30 -20.59 5.63
CA LEU A 32 -7.86 -21.58 4.73
C LEU A 32 -7.16 -22.95 4.84
N LYS A 33 -6.27 -23.15 5.82
CA LYS A 33 -5.64 -24.47 6.08
C LYS A 33 -6.70 -25.56 6.25
N GLY A 34 -6.43 -26.72 5.66
CA GLY A 34 -7.42 -27.82 5.56
C GLY A 34 -8.44 -27.61 4.43
N TRP A 35 -8.31 -26.54 3.62
CA TRP A 35 -9.16 -26.21 2.50
C TRP A 35 -8.36 -26.19 1.20
N TYR A 36 -9.03 -26.38 0.09
CA TYR A 36 -8.44 -26.28 -1.26
C TYR A 36 -7.22 -27.20 -1.46
N GLY A 37 -7.08 -28.28 -0.67
CA GLY A 37 -5.98 -29.22 -0.76
C GLY A 37 -4.73 -28.85 0.07
N TYR A 38 -4.75 -27.75 0.82
CA TYR A 38 -3.67 -27.40 1.74
C TYR A 38 -3.75 -28.21 3.03
N GLN A 39 -2.58 -28.65 3.54
CA GLN A 39 -2.51 -29.40 4.79
C GLN A 39 -2.45 -28.46 6.00
N GLU A 40 -2.96 -28.88 7.16
CA GLU A 40 -2.99 -28.06 8.38
C GLU A 40 -1.61 -27.66 8.92
N ASN A 41 -0.56 -28.43 8.61
CA ASN A 41 0.81 -28.22 9.06
C ASN A 41 1.69 -27.53 8.02
N GLU A 42 1.16 -27.14 6.87
CA GLU A 42 1.90 -26.47 5.80
C GLU A 42 1.92 -24.96 6.02
N THR A 43 3.10 -24.34 5.98
CA THR A 43 3.23 -22.88 5.98
C THR A 43 3.00 -22.36 4.56
N ILE A 44 1.86 -21.73 4.34
CA ILE A 44 1.45 -21.25 3.03
C ILE A 44 1.55 -19.74 3.01
N PRO A 45 2.28 -19.14 2.04
CA PRO A 45 2.31 -17.69 1.89
C PRO A 45 0.97 -17.15 1.40
N ASP A 46 0.58 -15.98 1.89
CA ASP A 46 -0.60 -15.28 1.39
C ASP A 46 -0.48 -14.95 -0.10
N VAL A 47 -1.61 -15.01 -0.81
CA VAL A 47 -1.69 -14.52 -2.19
C VAL A 47 -2.01 -13.02 -2.14
N VAL A 48 -0.99 -12.21 -2.39
CA VAL A 48 -1.10 -10.74 -2.31
C VAL A 48 -1.33 -10.13 -3.68
N PHE A 49 -2.47 -9.47 -3.88
CA PHE A 49 -2.82 -8.74 -5.10
C PHE A 49 -2.37 -7.27 -5.02
N SER A 50 -2.51 -6.66 -3.85
CA SER A 50 -2.14 -5.28 -3.61
C SER A 50 -1.82 -5.02 -2.14
N ARG A 51 -0.53 -4.86 -1.83
CA ARG A 51 -0.13 -4.41 -0.50
C ARG A 51 -0.71 -3.03 -0.18
N ALA A 52 -0.77 -2.12 -1.17
CA ALA A 52 -1.28 -0.77 -0.98
C ALA A 52 -2.71 -0.76 -0.43
N HIS A 53 -3.61 -1.52 -1.06
CA HIS A 53 -4.99 -1.61 -0.58
C HIS A 53 -5.08 -2.23 0.82
N TYR A 54 -4.23 -3.21 1.12
CA TYR A 54 -4.14 -3.82 2.45
C TYR A 54 -3.71 -2.79 3.50
N SER A 55 -2.54 -2.15 3.29
CA SER A 55 -1.96 -1.21 4.26
C SER A 55 -2.89 -0.02 4.54
N MET A 56 -3.52 0.54 3.51
CA MET A 56 -4.49 1.63 3.67
C MET A 56 -5.74 1.20 4.44
N ALA A 57 -6.27 -0.01 4.17
CA ALA A 57 -7.42 -0.54 4.88
C ALA A 57 -7.11 -0.78 6.37
N VAL A 58 -5.96 -1.35 6.67
CA VAL A 58 -5.47 -1.57 8.04
C VAL A 58 -5.22 -0.24 8.75
N ALA A 59 -4.66 0.76 8.07
CA ALA A 59 -4.45 2.09 8.63
C ALA A 59 -5.76 2.72 9.10
N LEU A 60 -6.83 2.61 8.31
CA LEU A 60 -8.18 3.08 8.67
C LEU A 60 -8.76 2.27 9.84
N ALA A 61 -8.62 0.95 9.81
CA ALA A 61 -9.10 0.09 10.89
C ALA A 61 -8.37 0.42 12.22
N LYS A 62 -7.03 0.48 12.22
CA LYS A 62 -6.23 0.86 13.40
C LYS A 62 -6.60 2.26 13.92
N THR A 63 -6.82 3.23 13.02
CA THR A 63 -7.26 4.58 13.42
C THR A 63 -8.63 4.56 14.08
N ALA A 64 -9.56 3.73 13.59
CA ALA A 64 -10.89 3.59 14.19
C ALA A 64 -10.87 2.83 15.53
N TRP A 65 -10.03 1.79 15.65
CA TRP A 65 -9.88 1.01 16.88
C TRP A 65 -9.25 1.84 18.01
N GLY A 66 -8.26 2.68 17.68
CA GLY A 66 -7.44 3.37 18.67
C GLY A 66 -6.34 2.45 19.21
N ASN A 67 -6.33 2.19 20.52
CA ASN A 67 -5.24 1.44 21.16
C ASN A 67 -5.34 -0.08 21.00
N GLU A 68 -6.57 -0.61 20.87
CA GLU A 68 -6.81 -2.05 20.80
C GLU A 68 -7.84 -2.38 19.72
N MET A 69 -7.64 -3.52 19.07
CA MET A 69 -8.55 -4.02 18.05
C MET A 69 -9.97 -4.22 18.63
N ASP A 70 -10.93 -3.50 18.07
CA ASP A 70 -12.34 -3.57 18.48
C ASP A 70 -13.24 -3.79 17.24
N PRO A 71 -13.76 -5.01 17.04
CA PRO A 71 -14.61 -5.35 15.90
C PRO A 71 -15.92 -4.53 15.85
N LYS A 72 -16.37 -3.95 16.98
CA LYS A 72 -17.55 -3.08 17.01
C LYS A 72 -17.25 -1.71 16.45
N LYS A 73 -16.03 -1.21 16.56
CA LYS A 73 -15.62 0.08 15.99
C LYS A 73 -15.36 -0.01 14.49
N ALA A 74 -14.59 -1.01 14.06
CA ALA A 74 -14.30 -1.25 12.64
C ALA A 74 -14.01 -2.73 12.39
N TRP A 75 -14.45 -3.24 11.24
CA TRP A 75 -14.13 -4.58 10.78
C TRP A 75 -13.73 -4.56 9.31
N LEU A 76 -12.59 -5.19 9.02
CA LEU A 76 -12.03 -5.27 7.67
C LEU A 76 -12.31 -6.66 7.09
N ILE A 77 -12.84 -6.68 5.86
CA ILE A 77 -13.01 -7.90 5.06
C ILE A 77 -12.31 -7.79 3.72
N ASP A 78 -11.91 -8.95 3.20
CA ASP A 78 -11.49 -9.12 1.82
C ASP A 78 -12.30 -10.28 1.20
N PRO A 79 -13.16 -10.01 0.19
CA PRO A 79 -14.06 -11.02 -0.36
C PRO A 79 -13.32 -12.15 -1.08
N THR A 80 -12.04 -12.02 -1.37
CA THR A 80 -11.22 -13.10 -1.94
C THR A 80 -11.07 -14.29 -0.99
N ASN A 81 -11.29 -14.07 0.31
CA ASN A 81 -11.25 -15.14 1.33
C ASN A 81 -12.51 -16.00 1.41
N TYR A 82 -13.57 -15.64 0.66
CA TYR A 82 -14.85 -16.37 0.69
C TYR A 82 -15.24 -17.02 -0.63
N VAL A 83 -14.33 -16.99 -1.61
CA VAL A 83 -14.57 -17.56 -2.95
C VAL A 83 -14.66 -19.10 -2.92
N THR A 84 -15.23 -19.70 -3.95
CA THR A 84 -15.27 -21.15 -4.11
C THR A 84 -13.90 -21.73 -4.45
N ALA A 85 -13.68 -23.04 -4.21
CA ALA A 85 -12.45 -23.73 -4.60
C ALA A 85 -12.15 -23.59 -6.12
N LYS A 86 -13.18 -23.61 -6.96
CA LYS A 86 -13.06 -23.44 -8.41
C LYS A 86 -12.59 -22.01 -8.76
N ASP A 87 -13.15 -21.02 -8.08
CA ASP A 87 -12.78 -19.63 -8.30
C ASP A 87 -11.41 -19.33 -7.71
N TRP A 88 -11.02 -20.00 -6.63
CA TRP A 88 -9.69 -19.92 -6.06
C TRP A 88 -8.60 -20.30 -7.07
N GLN A 89 -8.79 -21.39 -7.82
CA GLN A 89 -7.84 -21.78 -8.88
C GLN A 89 -7.72 -20.70 -9.97
N ARG A 90 -8.82 -20.03 -10.31
CA ARG A 90 -8.82 -18.90 -11.27
C ARG A 90 -8.10 -17.68 -10.71
N ILE A 91 -8.25 -17.41 -9.42
CA ILE A 91 -7.56 -16.32 -8.71
C ILE A 91 -6.06 -16.57 -8.70
N GLN A 92 -5.61 -17.78 -8.35
CA GLN A 92 -4.19 -18.17 -8.39
C GLN A 92 -3.60 -18.03 -9.80
N LEU A 93 -4.34 -18.46 -10.83
CA LEU A 93 -3.90 -18.28 -12.22
C LEU A 93 -3.79 -16.79 -12.58
N THR A 94 -4.75 -15.97 -12.18
CA THR A 94 -4.75 -14.51 -12.44
C THR A 94 -3.55 -13.85 -11.74
N GLU A 95 -3.25 -14.23 -10.50
CA GLU A 95 -2.08 -13.75 -9.76
C GLU A 95 -0.78 -14.17 -10.43
N PHE A 96 -0.65 -15.44 -10.80
CA PHE A 96 0.54 -15.95 -11.50
C PHE A 96 0.78 -15.20 -12.82
N VAL A 97 -0.25 -15.02 -13.64
CA VAL A 97 -0.19 -14.27 -14.89
C VAL A 97 0.16 -12.80 -14.62
N GLY A 98 -0.50 -12.17 -13.63
CA GLY A 98 -0.24 -10.80 -13.24
C GLY A 98 1.20 -10.57 -12.78
N LYS A 99 1.73 -11.44 -11.90
CA LYS A 99 3.13 -11.40 -11.46
C LYS A 99 4.11 -11.62 -12.63
N THR A 100 3.81 -12.55 -13.52
CA THR A 100 4.67 -12.85 -14.68
C THR A 100 4.74 -11.66 -15.62
N ILE A 101 3.60 -11.07 -15.99
CA ILE A 101 3.54 -9.87 -16.85
C ILE A 101 4.24 -8.69 -16.16
N ALA A 102 3.99 -8.49 -14.87
CA ALA A 102 4.55 -7.42 -14.09
C ALA A 102 6.08 -7.47 -13.95
N ARG A 103 6.66 -8.67 -13.97
CA ARG A 103 8.11 -8.91 -13.82
C ARG A 103 8.91 -8.95 -15.11
N HIS A 104 8.24 -9.02 -16.27
CA HIS A 104 8.90 -9.08 -17.58
C HIS A 104 8.63 -7.83 -18.41
N SER A 105 9.67 -7.03 -18.63
CA SER A 105 9.58 -5.77 -19.37
C SER A 105 9.07 -5.92 -20.81
N LEU A 106 9.35 -7.03 -21.47
CA LEU A 106 8.87 -7.34 -22.82
C LEU A 106 7.34 -7.56 -22.90
N LEU A 107 6.71 -7.92 -21.79
CA LEU A 107 5.26 -8.12 -21.70
C LEU A 107 4.49 -6.84 -21.34
N LYS A 108 5.18 -5.71 -21.20
CA LYS A 108 4.57 -4.41 -20.88
C LYS A 108 3.52 -3.99 -21.92
N ILE A 109 3.76 -4.29 -23.20
CA ILE A 109 2.81 -3.99 -24.30
C ILE A 109 1.51 -4.80 -24.11
N ILE A 110 1.62 -6.07 -23.68
CA ILE A 110 0.45 -6.91 -23.40
C ILE A 110 -0.31 -6.37 -22.17
N LYS A 111 0.42 -5.83 -21.19
CA LYS A 111 -0.19 -5.17 -20.03
C LYS A 111 -1.03 -3.95 -20.44
N ASP A 112 -0.51 -3.08 -21.28
CA ASP A 112 -1.20 -1.86 -21.71
C ASP A 112 -2.51 -2.22 -22.46
N ILE A 113 -2.52 -3.33 -23.20
CA ILE A 113 -3.72 -3.89 -23.81
C ILE A 113 -4.70 -4.42 -22.76
N ILE A 114 -4.21 -5.15 -21.73
CA ILE A 114 -5.05 -5.66 -20.64
C ILE A 114 -5.59 -4.50 -19.79
N ASP A 115 -4.77 -3.49 -19.52
CA ASP A 115 -5.16 -2.30 -18.75
C ASP A 115 -6.22 -1.47 -19.51
N THR A 116 -6.13 -1.41 -20.83
CA THR A 116 -7.08 -0.65 -21.68
C THR A 116 -8.37 -1.41 -21.93
N PHE A 117 -8.33 -2.73 -22.13
CA PHE A 117 -9.48 -3.50 -22.61
C PHE A 117 -9.96 -4.63 -21.68
N GLY A 118 -9.24 -4.95 -20.61
CA GLY A 118 -9.41 -6.21 -19.89
C GLY A 118 -9.70 -6.15 -18.40
N ARG A 119 -9.44 -5.06 -17.70
CA ARG A 119 -9.56 -5.03 -16.21
C ARG A 119 -11.00 -5.21 -15.73
N SER A 120 -11.98 -4.66 -16.41
CA SER A 120 -13.41 -4.84 -16.09
C SER A 120 -13.92 -6.28 -16.31
N LYS A 121 -13.14 -7.11 -17.02
CA LYS A 121 -13.48 -8.50 -17.36
C LYS A 121 -12.62 -9.53 -16.62
N LEU A 122 -11.81 -9.11 -15.64
CA LEU A 122 -10.97 -10.06 -14.88
C LEU A 122 -11.83 -11.09 -14.16
N PRO A 123 -11.48 -12.38 -14.23
CA PRO A 123 -12.23 -13.46 -13.58
C PRO A 123 -12.46 -13.24 -12.08
N ILE A 124 -11.52 -12.57 -11.41
CA ILE A 124 -11.59 -12.26 -9.98
C ILE A 124 -12.84 -11.43 -9.63
N LEU A 125 -13.26 -10.48 -10.50
CA LEU A 125 -14.41 -9.62 -10.21
C LEU A 125 -15.70 -10.44 -10.09
N LYS A 126 -15.91 -11.38 -11.02
CA LYS A 126 -17.08 -12.29 -10.97
C LYS A 126 -17.01 -13.24 -9.79
N SER A 127 -15.82 -13.64 -9.38
CA SER A 127 -15.63 -14.58 -8.27
C SER A 127 -15.93 -13.95 -6.91
N ILE A 128 -15.68 -12.64 -6.75
CA ILE A 128 -15.88 -11.92 -5.47
C ILE A 128 -17.27 -11.31 -5.33
N GLU A 129 -18.03 -11.11 -6.41
CA GLU A 129 -19.32 -10.40 -6.40
C GLU A 129 -20.31 -11.06 -5.44
N GLY A 130 -20.60 -12.34 -5.62
CA GLY A 130 -21.52 -13.07 -4.77
C GLY A 130 -21.09 -13.10 -3.29
N PRO A 131 -19.86 -13.51 -2.97
CA PRO A 131 -19.33 -13.42 -1.61
C PRO A 131 -19.40 -12.06 -0.97
N LEU A 132 -19.03 -10.99 -1.70
CA LEU A 132 -19.08 -9.61 -1.20
C LEU A 132 -20.51 -9.20 -0.85
N LEU A 133 -21.44 -9.38 -1.79
CA LEU A 133 -22.84 -8.97 -1.58
C LEU A 133 -23.48 -9.76 -0.45
N TRP A 134 -23.17 -11.04 -0.31
CA TRP A 134 -23.70 -11.87 0.76
C TRP A 134 -23.14 -11.46 2.13
N VAL A 135 -21.83 -11.25 2.27
CA VAL A 135 -21.20 -10.91 3.57
C VAL A 135 -21.59 -9.50 4.03
N THR A 136 -21.89 -8.60 3.11
CA THR A 136 -22.32 -7.21 3.40
C THR A 136 -23.84 -7.04 3.47
N GLU A 137 -24.63 -8.10 3.24
CA GLU A 137 -26.10 -8.03 3.14
C GLU A 137 -26.76 -7.35 4.34
N ASP A 138 -26.34 -7.71 5.55
CA ASP A 138 -26.91 -7.25 6.82
C ASP A 138 -26.22 -6.00 7.39
N ALA A 139 -25.23 -5.43 6.69
CA ALA A 139 -24.52 -4.24 7.13
C ALA A 139 -25.49 -3.03 7.16
N GLN A 140 -25.65 -2.44 8.33
CA GLN A 140 -26.53 -1.29 8.55
C GLN A 140 -25.87 0.05 8.19
N GLN A 141 -24.55 0.07 8.21
CA GLN A 141 -23.74 1.27 7.96
C GLN A 141 -23.25 1.30 6.49
N PRO A 142 -22.90 2.48 5.95
CA PRO A 142 -22.22 2.57 4.65
C PRO A 142 -20.96 1.73 4.64
N ILE A 143 -20.61 1.14 3.49
CA ILE A 143 -19.36 0.36 3.38
C ILE A 143 -18.22 1.30 2.98
N LEU A 144 -17.13 1.31 3.76
CA LEU A 144 -15.89 2.01 3.42
C LEU A 144 -15.06 1.11 2.49
N SER A 145 -14.97 1.51 1.22
CA SER A 145 -14.31 0.72 0.18
C SER A 145 -12.91 1.26 -0.15
N LEU A 146 -11.90 0.38 -0.10
CA LEU A 146 -10.52 0.67 -0.48
C LEU A 146 -10.13 0.07 -1.84
N HIS A 147 -11.09 -0.48 -2.58
CA HIS A 147 -10.84 -1.04 -3.91
C HIS A 147 -11.95 -0.70 -4.88
N ILE A 148 -11.58 -0.24 -6.08
CA ILE A 148 -12.51 0.23 -7.12
C ILE A 148 -13.60 -0.79 -7.47
N ALA A 149 -13.24 -2.09 -7.57
CA ALA A 149 -14.21 -3.13 -7.87
C ALA A 149 -15.21 -3.35 -6.74
N VAL A 150 -14.75 -3.30 -5.48
CA VAL A 150 -15.62 -3.44 -4.30
C VAL A 150 -16.64 -2.29 -4.29
N GLY A 151 -16.18 -1.05 -4.44
CA GLY A 151 -17.07 0.11 -4.47
C GLY A 151 -18.09 0.04 -5.60
N ASN A 152 -17.67 -0.36 -6.80
CA ASN A 152 -18.56 -0.47 -7.95
C ASN A 152 -19.60 -1.59 -7.78
N LEU A 153 -19.21 -2.78 -7.28
CA LEU A 153 -20.15 -3.86 -7.02
C LEU A 153 -21.20 -3.49 -5.98
N LEU A 154 -20.78 -2.86 -4.88
CA LEU A 154 -21.69 -2.38 -3.84
C LEU A 154 -22.60 -1.25 -4.34
N ALA A 155 -22.06 -0.29 -5.09
CA ALA A 155 -22.85 0.79 -5.71
C ALA A 155 -23.84 0.25 -6.73
N ALA A 156 -23.47 -0.76 -7.54
CA ALA A 156 -24.38 -1.45 -8.46
C ALA A 156 -25.57 -2.06 -7.71
N ALA A 157 -25.32 -2.66 -6.55
CA ALA A 157 -26.31 -3.24 -5.66
C ALA A 157 -27.09 -2.20 -4.80
N ASN A 158 -26.95 -0.89 -5.11
CA ASN A 158 -27.58 0.22 -4.38
C ASN A 158 -27.24 0.28 -2.87
N ARG A 159 -26.03 -0.15 -2.51
CA ARG A 159 -25.49 0.04 -1.16
C ARG A 159 -24.89 1.43 -1.01
N ASP A 160 -24.90 1.96 0.20
CA ASP A 160 -24.19 3.20 0.53
C ASP A 160 -22.69 2.91 0.64
N VAL A 161 -21.90 3.70 -0.08
CA VAL A 161 -20.45 3.48 -0.21
C VAL A 161 -19.68 4.78 0.04
N VAL A 162 -18.67 4.71 0.90
CA VAL A 162 -17.60 5.70 0.94
C VAL A 162 -16.39 5.09 0.24
N GLN A 163 -16.12 5.55 -1.00
CA GLN A 163 -15.04 5.04 -1.84
C GLN A 163 -13.78 5.86 -1.66
N VAL A 164 -12.70 5.25 -1.19
CA VAL A 164 -11.37 5.86 -1.21
C VAL A 164 -10.72 5.62 -2.56
N ILE A 165 -10.28 6.69 -3.22
CA ILE A 165 -9.40 6.61 -4.39
C ILE A 165 -7.98 6.48 -3.87
N THR A 166 -7.36 5.34 -4.14
CA THR A 166 -6.13 4.89 -3.48
C THR A 166 -4.83 5.36 -4.15
N ASP A 167 -4.94 6.18 -5.17
CA ASP A 167 -3.82 6.82 -5.87
C ASP A 167 -4.18 8.28 -6.21
N PRO A 168 -3.22 9.21 -6.33
CA PRO A 168 -3.47 10.56 -6.84
C PRO A 168 -3.65 10.54 -8.38
N HIS A 169 -4.58 9.73 -8.83
CA HIS A 169 -4.95 9.51 -10.23
C HIS A 169 -6.35 8.89 -10.31
N VAL A 170 -7.20 9.46 -11.15
CA VAL A 170 -8.58 8.98 -11.31
C VAL A 170 -8.70 8.08 -12.52
N ARG A 171 -9.01 6.82 -12.29
CA ARG A 171 -9.39 5.87 -13.34
C ARG A 171 -10.86 6.02 -13.69
N GLU A 172 -11.20 5.84 -14.95
CA GLU A 172 -12.59 6.00 -15.44
C GLU A 172 -13.57 5.05 -14.73
N GLU A 173 -13.11 3.88 -14.30
CA GLU A 173 -13.95 2.92 -13.59
C GLU A 173 -14.49 3.46 -12.25
N TYR A 174 -13.84 4.46 -11.61
CA TYR A 174 -14.41 5.14 -10.44
C TYR A 174 -15.65 5.95 -10.79
N LEU A 175 -15.83 6.33 -12.05
CA LEU A 175 -16.95 7.17 -12.50
C LEU A 175 -18.21 6.38 -12.82
N LEU A 176 -18.15 5.03 -12.94
CA LEU A 176 -19.27 4.19 -13.35
C LEU A 176 -20.56 4.42 -12.54
N TYR A 177 -20.43 4.73 -11.24
CA TYR A 177 -21.56 4.98 -10.35
C TYR A 177 -21.44 6.31 -9.62
N ALA A 178 -20.64 7.26 -10.11
CA ALA A 178 -20.38 8.53 -9.45
C ALA A 178 -21.60 9.45 -9.42
N ASN A 179 -22.58 9.24 -10.29
CA ASN A 179 -23.86 9.94 -10.28
C ASN A 179 -24.83 9.46 -9.17
N LYS A 180 -24.56 8.31 -8.53
CA LYS A 180 -25.45 7.79 -7.49
C LYS A 180 -25.32 8.60 -6.19
N PRO A 181 -26.43 9.04 -5.57
CA PRO A 181 -26.39 9.75 -4.29
C PRO A 181 -25.87 8.88 -3.12
N SER A 182 -25.86 7.58 -3.25
CA SER A 182 -25.34 6.62 -2.25
C SER A 182 -23.81 6.44 -2.27
N VAL A 183 -23.06 7.12 -3.18
CA VAL A 183 -21.60 6.98 -3.26
C VAL A 183 -20.91 8.31 -2.95
N THR A 184 -20.02 8.35 -1.99
CA THR A 184 -19.15 9.48 -1.65
C THR A 184 -17.70 9.08 -1.89
N PHE A 185 -16.90 9.98 -2.46
CA PHE A 185 -15.51 9.71 -2.80
C PHE A 185 -14.56 10.48 -1.87
N CYS A 186 -13.53 9.79 -1.38
CA CYS A 186 -12.40 10.39 -0.68
C CYS A 186 -11.18 10.38 -1.59
N VAL A 187 -10.58 11.54 -1.84
CA VAL A 187 -9.41 11.73 -2.71
C VAL A 187 -8.22 12.29 -1.93
N PHE A 188 -7.00 12.11 -2.44
CA PHE A 188 -5.79 12.50 -1.73
C PHE A 188 -5.56 14.00 -1.68
N ASP A 189 -5.91 14.72 -2.76
CA ASP A 189 -5.61 16.16 -2.91
C ASP A 189 -6.58 16.85 -3.87
N ASP A 190 -6.48 18.16 -3.93
CA ASP A 190 -7.32 19.01 -4.80
C ASP A 190 -7.08 18.73 -6.28
N LYS A 191 -5.85 18.34 -6.69
CA LYS A 191 -5.54 17.98 -8.07
C LYS A 191 -6.33 16.73 -8.47
N THR A 192 -6.38 15.73 -7.61
CA THR A 192 -7.16 14.50 -7.83
C THR A 192 -8.67 14.78 -7.84
N LYS A 193 -9.16 15.69 -6.97
CA LYS A 193 -10.57 16.14 -7.01
C LYS A 193 -10.89 16.80 -8.35
N THR A 194 -10.05 17.71 -8.80
CA THR A 194 -10.21 18.40 -10.08
C THR A 194 -10.22 17.41 -11.23
N GLU A 195 -9.24 16.49 -11.28
CA GLU A 195 -9.20 15.42 -12.30
C GLU A 195 -10.48 14.57 -12.32
N PHE A 196 -11.03 14.25 -11.13
CA PHE A 196 -12.27 13.49 -11.01
C PHE A 196 -13.44 14.22 -11.65
N LEU A 197 -13.63 15.49 -11.29
CA LEU A 197 -14.74 16.31 -11.80
C LEU A 197 -14.62 16.62 -13.29
N GLU A 198 -13.41 16.88 -13.79
CA GLU A 198 -13.14 17.10 -15.22
C GLU A 198 -13.44 15.85 -16.05
N LYS A 199 -12.97 14.67 -15.61
CA LYS A 199 -13.27 13.40 -16.29
C LYS A 199 -14.75 13.07 -16.25
N ALA A 200 -15.44 13.32 -15.15
CA ALA A 200 -16.89 13.15 -15.06
C ALA A 200 -17.63 14.08 -16.04
N ALA A 201 -17.20 15.33 -16.16
CA ALA A 201 -17.78 16.28 -17.11
C ALA A 201 -17.55 15.85 -18.57
N ILE A 202 -16.35 15.39 -18.93
CA ILE A 202 -16.02 14.87 -20.27
C ILE A 202 -16.92 13.67 -20.62
N LEU A 203 -17.18 12.79 -19.65
CA LEU A 203 -18.02 11.61 -19.84
C LEU A 203 -19.52 11.89 -19.66
N HIS A 204 -19.90 13.15 -19.46
CA HIS A 204 -21.29 13.58 -19.21
C HIS A 204 -21.95 12.88 -18.00
N ILE A 205 -21.17 12.57 -16.98
CA ILE A 205 -21.64 11.94 -15.73
C ILE A 205 -21.89 13.07 -14.72
N PRO A 206 -23.15 13.30 -14.28
CA PRO A 206 -23.43 14.32 -13.28
C PRO A 206 -22.92 13.88 -11.91
N VAL A 207 -21.98 14.64 -11.36
CA VAL A 207 -21.39 14.40 -10.03
C VAL A 207 -21.57 15.64 -9.17
N ASP A 208 -22.08 15.46 -7.94
CA ASP A 208 -22.10 16.49 -6.92
C ASP A 208 -20.69 16.73 -6.39
N PRO A 209 -20.06 17.90 -6.57
CA PRO A 209 -18.71 18.19 -6.12
C PRO A 209 -18.52 18.06 -4.60
N ASP A 210 -19.59 18.21 -3.79
CA ASP A 210 -19.54 18.08 -2.32
C ASP A 210 -19.38 16.62 -1.88
N ARG A 211 -19.62 15.67 -2.79
CA ARG A 211 -19.42 14.24 -2.57
C ARG A 211 -18.05 13.71 -3.01
N VAL A 212 -17.19 14.60 -3.52
CA VAL A 212 -15.79 14.33 -3.79
C VAL A 212 -14.97 15.12 -2.76
N VAL A 213 -14.57 14.45 -1.68
CA VAL A 213 -13.98 15.09 -0.50
C VAL A 213 -12.47 14.88 -0.49
N VAL A 214 -11.71 15.97 -0.35
CA VAL A 214 -10.26 15.90 -0.19
C VAL A 214 -9.93 15.51 1.25
N THR A 215 -9.33 14.34 1.44
CA THR A 215 -9.04 13.77 2.75
C THR A 215 -7.55 13.56 3.03
N GLY A 216 -6.74 13.37 2.00
CA GLY A 216 -5.37 12.84 2.11
C GLY A 216 -5.32 11.31 2.00
N SER A 217 -4.10 10.78 1.89
CA SER A 217 -3.85 9.33 1.89
C SER A 217 -4.03 8.73 3.29
N PRO A 218 -4.60 7.52 3.43
CA PRO A 218 -4.61 6.82 4.71
C PRO A 218 -3.18 6.56 5.21
N ILE A 219 -2.86 7.02 6.40
CA ILE A 219 -1.57 6.79 7.07
C ILE A 219 -1.79 5.97 8.33
N ASP A 220 -0.96 4.93 8.52
CA ASP A 220 -1.01 4.09 9.71
C ASP A 220 -0.59 4.90 10.96
N PRO A 221 -1.36 4.86 12.06
CA PRO A 221 -1.02 5.57 13.29
C PRO A 221 0.31 5.15 13.90
N THR A 222 0.81 3.94 13.63
CA THR A 222 2.14 3.48 14.05
C THR A 222 3.24 4.33 13.43
N ILE A 223 3.10 4.71 12.14
CA ILE A 223 4.05 5.59 11.44
C ILE A 223 4.09 6.96 12.11
N LEU A 224 2.92 7.53 12.43
CA LEU A 224 2.82 8.83 13.07
C LEU A 224 3.37 8.83 14.50
N ALA A 225 3.22 7.72 15.22
CA ALA A 225 3.83 7.54 16.53
C ALA A 225 5.37 7.48 16.43
N ALA A 226 5.91 6.69 15.50
CA ALA A 226 7.35 6.58 15.28
C ALA A 226 7.98 7.91 14.82
N ARG A 227 7.28 8.68 13.96
CA ARG A 227 7.72 10.00 13.51
C ARG A 227 8.07 10.95 14.65
N LYS A 228 7.33 10.91 15.78
CA LYS A 228 7.55 11.80 16.95
C LYS A 228 8.92 11.62 17.59
N HIS A 229 9.54 10.45 17.41
CA HIS A 229 10.83 10.09 17.97
C HIS A 229 11.99 10.15 16.96
N LYS A 230 11.73 10.62 15.73
CA LYS A 230 12.68 10.67 14.65
C LYS A 230 13.18 12.11 14.42
N ALA A 231 14.43 12.23 14.01
CA ALA A 231 15.04 13.52 13.64
C ALA A 231 15.67 13.41 12.25
N ALA A 232 15.83 14.54 11.56
CA ALA A 232 16.54 14.60 10.30
C ALA A 232 18.00 14.17 10.47
N TRP A 233 18.47 13.37 9.51
CA TRP A 233 19.85 12.90 9.47
C TRP A 233 20.82 14.08 9.32
N ARG A 234 21.91 14.04 10.05
CA ARG A 234 22.99 15.04 9.98
C ARG A 234 24.36 14.42 9.73
N ARG A 235 24.63 13.23 10.27
CA ARG A 235 25.94 12.56 10.21
C ARG A 235 25.83 11.07 10.51
N GLY A 236 26.88 10.32 10.18
CA GLY A 236 26.96 8.87 10.39
C GLY A 236 26.43 8.08 9.20
N ALA A 237 26.36 6.78 9.33
CA ALA A 237 25.81 5.92 8.29
C ALA A 237 24.31 6.19 8.09
N LEU A 238 23.90 6.40 6.83
CA LEU A 238 22.50 6.51 6.45
C LEU A 238 21.75 5.21 6.71
N LYS A 239 20.54 5.31 7.21
CA LYS A 239 19.64 4.17 7.40
C LYS A 239 18.69 4.08 6.22
N ILE A 240 18.90 3.14 5.34
CA ILE A 240 18.13 2.97 4.11
C ILE A 240 17.24 1.74 4.23
N CYS A 241 15.94 1.90 3.94
CA CYS A 241 15.03 0.78 3.74
C CYS A 241 14.77 0.62 2.22
N LEU A 242 15.22 -0.48 1.66
CA LEU A 242 14.98 -0.87 0.27
C LEU A 242 13.76 -1.78 0.24
N THR A 243 12.70 -1.37 -0.48
CA THR A 243 11.43 -2.07 -0.45
C THR A 243 11.06 -2.67 -1.80
N THR A 244 10.37 -3.82 -1.75
CA THR A 244 9.65 -4.33 -2.91
C THR A 244 8.19 -3.87 -2.89
N GLY A 245 7.62 -3.69 -4.08
CA GLY A 245 6.17 -3.48 -4.22
C GLY A 245 5.36 -4.76 -4.02
N GLY A 246 4.03 -4.63 -3.93
CA GLY A 246 3.11 -5.75 -3.65
C GLY A 246 3.22 -6.93 -4.62
N LEU A 247 3.64 -6.71 -5.87
CA LEU A 247 3.84 -7.77 -6.87
C LEU A 247 5.32 -8.22 -7.02
N GLY A 248 6.24 -7.66 -6.24
CA GLY A 248 7.66 -7.98 -6.33
C GLY A 248 8.30 -7.63 -7.67
N THR A 249 7.86 -6.55 -8.31
CA THR A 249 8.21 -6.20 -9.70
C THR A 249 9.62 -5.67 -9.88
N ASN A 250 10.28 -5.25 -8.81
CA ASN A 250 11.60 -4.60 -8.81
C ASN A 250 12.74 -5.52 -8.34
N LYS A 251 12.60 -6.83 -8.55
CA LYS A 251 13.63 -7.82 -8.14
C LYS A 251 14.99 -7.56 -8.79
N GLN A 252 15.01 -7.13 -10.06
CA GLN A 252 16.25 -6.85 -10.77
C GLN A 252 16.95 -5.60 -10.24
N GLU A 253 16.18 -4.54 -9.97
CA GLU A 253 16.70 -3.31 -9.37
C GLU A 253 17.24 -3.59 -7.96
N ILE A 254 16.54 -4.39 -7.15
CA ILE A 254 17.03 -4.83 -5.83
C ILE A 254 18.36 -5.58 -5.99
N ALA A 255 18.46 -6.46 -6.98
CA ALA A 255 19.70 -7.20 -7.25
C ALA A 255 20.88 -6.27 -7.58
N SER A 256 20.67 -5.29 -8.48
CA SER A 256 21.69 -4.30 -8.87
C SER A 256 22.10 -3.41 -7.70
N ILE A 257 21.12 -2.94 -6.89
CA ILE A 257 21.38 -2.15 -5.69
C ILE A 257 22.22 -2.94 -4.68
N LEU A 258 21.89 -4.22 -4.44
CA LEU A 258 22.64 -5.07 -3.52
C LEU A 258 24.09 -5.29 -4.00
N ASP A 259 24.35 -5.40 -5.29
CA ASP A 259 25.71 -5.53 -5.83
C ASP A 259 26.61 -4.33 -5.50
N GLN A 260 26.04 -3.15 -5.32
CA GLN A 260 26.76 -1.94 -4.93
C GLN A 260 26.83 -1.77 -3.40
N VAL A 261 25.75 -2.09 -2.71
CA VAL A 261 25.63 -1.88 -1.26
C VAL A 261 26.46 -2.88 -0.47
N LEU A 262 26.47 -4.17 -0.86
CA LEU A 262 27.17 -5.21 -0.10
C LEU A 262 28.68 -4.97 0.06
N PRO A 263 29.42 -4.55 -0.97
CA PRO A 263 30.82 -4.14 -0.82
C PRO A 263 30.98 -2.91 0.10
N GLU A 264 30.04 -1.96 0.05
CA GLU A 264 30.05 -0.77 0.90
C GLU A 264 29.91 -1.15 2.39
N LEU A 265 29.02 -2.11 2.71
CA LEU A 265 28.78 -2.56 4.09
C LEU A 265 29.99 -3.27 4.72
N ARG A 266 30.98 -3.72 3.95
CA ARG A 266 32.23 -4.31 4.46
C ARG A 266 33.29 -3.29 4.87
N LYS A 267 33.08 -2.01 4.55
CA LYS A 267 34.00 -0.94 4.93
C LYS A 267 33.97 -0.71 6.44
N LYS A 268 35.07 -0.26 7.00
CA LYS A 268 35.17 0.11 8.43
C LYS A 268 34.14 1.19 8.84
N ASN A 269 33.93 2.15 7.92
CA ASN A 269 32.96 3.23 8.09
C ASN A 269 32.03 3.24 6.87
N PRO A 270 30.99 2.40 6.84
CA PRO A 270 30.09 2.33 5.70
C PRO A 270 29.26 3.61 5.58
N LEU A 271 28.97 4.02 4.35
CA LEU A 271 28.11 5.17 4.06
C LEU A 271 26.67 4.96 4.55
N CYS A 272 26.20 3.71 4.51
CA CYS A 272 24.83 3.37 4.90
C CYS A 272 24.75 2.04 5.67
N LYS A 273 23.61 1.82 6.32
CA LYS A 273 23.07 0.54 6.77
C LYS A 273 21.80 0.27 5.99
N VAL A 274 21.49 -0.98 5.69
CA VAL A 274 20.37 -1.32 4.82
C VAL A 274 19.45 -2.34 5.46
N VAL A 275 18.16 -2.08 5.36
CA VAL A 275 17.08 -3.02 5.59
C VAL A 275 16.44 -3.32 4.24
N VAL A 276 16.35 -4.58 3.86
CA VAL A 276 15.61 -5.01 2.68
C VAL A 276 14.26 -5.54 3.12
N TYR A 277 13.19 -4.91 2.65
CA TYR A 277 11.84 -5.41 2.84
C TYR A 277 11.44 -6.26 1.63
N ALA A 278 11.40 -7.56 1.82
CA ALA A 278 10.96 -8.53 0.81
C ALA A 278 9.43 -8.78 0.85
N GLY A 279 8.71 -8.25 1.87
CA GLY A 279 7.29 -8.49 2.05
C GLY A 279 6.98 -9.98 2.19
N THR A 280 6.06 -10.50 1.38
CA THR A 280 5.71 -11.92 1.31
C THR A 280 6.45 -12.67 0.18
N HIS A 281 7.44 -12.05 -0.47
CA HIS A 281 8.13 -12.61 -1.63
C HIS A 281 9.35 -13.42 -1.21
N ILE A 282 9.20 -14.74 -1.09
CA ILE A 282 10.28 -15.67 -0.73
C ILE A 282 11.45 -15.59 -1.72
N ASP A 283 11.18 -15.44 -3.00
CA ASP A 283 12.18 -15.37 -4.06
C ASP A 283 13.06 -14.10 -3.99
N ILE A 284 12.57 -13.01 -3.37
CA ILE A 284 13.37 -11.82 -3.07
C ILE A 284 14.19 -12.05 -1.80
N ALA A 285 13.60 -12.69 -0.77
CA ALA A 285 14.34 -13.03 0.43
C ALA A 285 15.52 -13.97 0.10
N GLU A 286 15.30 -15.00 -0.72
CA GLU A 286 16.37 -15.90 -1.21
C GLU A 286 17.44 -15.16 -2.01
N LEU A 287 17.06 -14.20 -2.87
CA LEU A 287 17.99 -13.34 -3.57
C LEU A 287 18.91 -12.58 -2.61
N VAL A 288 18.34 -11.98 -1.55
CA VAL A 288 19.10 -11.25 -0.53
C VAL A 288 20.08 -12.18 0.18
N HIS A 289 19.63 -13.37 0.59
CA HIS A 289 20.49 -14.38 1.22
C HIS A 289 21.63 -14.81 0.31
N ALA A 290 21.35 -15.14 -0.96
CA ALA A 290 22.36 -15.57 -1.91
C ALA A 290 23.43 -14.49 -2.15
N LYS A 291 23.01 -13.23 -2.37
CA LYS A 291 23.95 -12.13 -2.61
C LYS A 291 24.76 -11.78 -1.35
N ALA A 292 24.13 -11.75 -0.17
CA ALA A 292 24.83 -11.50 1.08
C ALA A 292 25.90 -12.58 1.37
N THR A 293 25.56 -13.85 1.14
CA THR A 293 26.50 -14.98 1.28
C THR A 293 27.67 -14.84 0.32
N ALA A 294 27.41 -14.59 -0.97
CA ALA A 294 28.45 -14.39 -1.98
C ALA A 294 29.38 -13.21 -1.66
N ALA A 295 28.84 -12.14 -1.10
CA ALA A 295 29.60 -10.97 -0.67
C ALA A 295 30.21 -11.10 0.74
N GLN A 296 30.01 -12.21 1.44
CA GLN A 296 30.46 -12.42 2.82
C GLN A 296 29.95 -11.34 3.80
N VAL A 297 28.72 -10.88 3.62
CA VAL A 297 28.04 -9.93 4.50
C VAL A 297 27.01 -10.67 5.35
N LYS A 298 27.11 -10.50 6.69
CA LYS A 298 26.17 -11.13 7.62
C LYS A 298 24.83 -10.39 7.59
N ILE A 299 23.72 -11.13 7.44
CA ILE A 299 22.38 -10.62 7.69
C ILE A 299 22.12 -10.71 9.20
N GLY A 300 21.85 -9.59 9.84
CA GLY A 300 21.45 -9.52 11.23
C GLY A 300 19.98 -9.89 11.43
N ALA A 301 19.58 -10.12 12.69
CA ALA A 301 18.19 -10.31 13.03
C ALA A 301 17.35 -9.07 12.62
N PHE A 302 16.08 -9.27 12.31
CA PHE A 302 15.22 -8.17 11.83
C PHE A 302 15.14 -6.99 12.83
N ASN A 303 15.24 -7.26 14.12
CA ASN A 303 15.21 -6.30 15.22
C ASN A 303 16.60 -5.78 15.65
N ASP A 304 17.71 -6.29 15.08
CA ASP A 304 19.05 -5.80 15.39
C ASP A 304 19.35 -4.50 14.63
N VAL A 305 18.99 -3.37 15.20
CA VAL A 305 19.21 -2.03 14.62
C VAL A 305 20.68 -1.65 14.43
N THR A 306 21.61 -2.43 14.99
CA THR A 306 23.06 -2.20 14.85
C THR A 306 23.64 -2.88 13.63
N ALA A 307 22.99 -3.92 13.12
CA ALA A 307 23.44 -4.67 11.94
C ALA A 307 23.53 -3.78 10.69
N GLY A 308 24.55 -4.05 9.85
CA GLY A 308 24.72 -3.37 8.56
C GLY A 308 23.66 -3.74 7.53
N LEU A 309 23.25 -5.02 7.52
CA LEU A 309 22.21 -5.56 6.64
C LEU A 309 21.17 -6.31 7.46
N ARG A 310 19.90 -6.04 7.19
CA ARG A 310 18.76 -6.80 7.73
C ARG A 310 17.78 -7.15 6.62
N LEU A 311 17.00 -8.21 6.82
CA LEU A 311 15.95 -8.66 5.92
C LEU A 311 14.63 -8.72 6.68
N LEU A 312 13.59 -8.09 6.13
CA LEU A 312 12.21 -8.15 6.60
C LEU A 312 11.41 -8.98 5.59
N TYR A 313 11.07 -10.18 5.99
CA TYR A 313 10.28 -11.13 5.21
C TYR A 313 9.34 -11.89 6.16
N HIS A 314 8.10 -12.03 5.76
CA HIS A 314 7.16 -12.96 6.38
C HIS A 314 6.18 -13.48 5.32
N PRO A 315 5.80 -14.78 5.34
CA PRO A 315 4.88 -15.35 4.35
C PRO A 315 3.46 -14.76 4.45
N GLN A 316 3.08 -14.23 5.61
CA GLN A 316 1.78 -13.59 5.84
C GLN A 316 1.89 -12.08 5.72
N ILE A 317 0.94 -11.46 5.00
CA ILE A 317 0.94 -10.01 4.75
C ILE A 317 0.76 -9.19 6.03
N THR A 318 0.00 -9.71 6.98
CA THR A 318 -0.20 -9.07 8.29
C THR A 318 1.13 -8.80 8.97
N ASP A 319 1.92 -9.84 9.18
CA ASP A 319 3.21 -9.75 9.85
C ASP A 319 4.24 -9.04 8.99
N ALA A 320 4.27 -9.31 7.68
CA ALA A 320 5.16 -8.59 6.76
C ALA A 320 4.93 -7.08 6.81
N ASN A 321 3.67 -6.62 6.89
CA ASN A 321 3.34 -5.21 7.00
C ASN A 321 3.80 -4.62 8.34
N GLU A 322 3.56 -5.30 9.46
CA GLU A 322 4.02 -4.83 10.78
C GLU A 322 5.55 -4.75 10.85
N LEU A 323 6.28 -5.74 10.30
CA LEU A 323 7.74 -5.67 10.19
C LEU A 323 8.21 -4.43 9.44
N LEU A 324 7.53 -4.05 8.34
CA LEU A 324 7.87 -2.84 7.60
C LEU A 324 7.62 -1.58 8.42
N LEU A 325 6.48 -1.49 9.12
CA LEU A 325 6.12 -0.33 9.93
C LEU A 325 7.13 -0.12 11.07
N GLU A 326 7.42 -1.18 11.83
CA GLU A 326 8.27 -1.10 13.03
C GLU A 326 9.77 -1.03 12.71
N TYR A 327 10.26 -1.87 11.79
CA TYR A 327 11.71 -2.06 11.57
C TYR A 327 12.22 -1.48 10.25
N GLY A 328 11.32 -1.13 9.34
CA GLY A 328 11.61 -0.44 8.09
C GLY A 328 11.40 1.06 8.20
N LEU A 329 10.13 1.50 8.17
CA LEU A 329 9.74 2.92 8.12
C LEU A 329 10.12 3.70 9.38
N ALA A 330 9.90 3.11 10.57
CA ALA A 330 10.25 3.76 11.83
C ALA A 330 11.77 3.98 11.98
N TRP A 331 12.57 3.06 11.45
CA TRP A 331 14.03 3.09 11.57
C TRP A 331 14.74 3.91 10.49
N ALA A 332 14.26 3.89 9.24
CA ALA A 332 14.98 4.42 8.09
C ALA A 332 15.06 5.97 8.07
N ASP A 333 16.17 6.52 7.59
CA ASP A 333 16.29 7.93 7.21
C ASP A 333 15.75 8.13 5.78
N GLY A 334 15.93 7.14 4.90
CA GLY A 334 15.47 7.14 3.52
C GLY A 334 14.88 5.82 3.06
N ILE A 335 13.92 5.92 2.15
CA ILE A 335 13.27 4.78 1.53
C ILE A 335 13.63 4.74 0.04
N ILE A 336 14.02 3.54 -0.43
CA ILE A 336 14.15 3.24 -1.84
C ILE A 336 12.99 2.35 -2.24
N SER A 337 12.11 2.86 -3.10
CA SER A 337 10.89 2.16 -3.49
C SER A 337 10.38 2.64 -4.84
N LYS A 338 9.47 1.86 -5.44
CA LYS A 338 8.56 2.43 -6.43
C LYS A 338 7.65 3.46 -5.78
N PRO A 339 7.36 4.58 -6.44
CA PRO A 339 6.51 5.64 -5.90
C PRO A 339 5.03 5.24 -5.97
N SER A 340 4.60 4.33 -5.10
CA SER A 340 3.19 3.92 -4.99
C SER A 340 2.39 4.83 -4.05
N GLY A 341 1.07 4.84 -4.20
CA GLY A 341 0.15 5.67 -3.42
C GLY A 341 0.13 5.37 -1.92
N ASP A 342 0.68 4.23 -1.48
CA ASP A 342 0.88 3.88 -0.08
C ASP A 342 2.31 4.16 0.38
N MET A 343 3.30 3.48 -0.23
CA MET A 343 4.68 3.46 0.25
C MET A 343 5.33 4.85 0.28
N ALA A 344 5.09 5.68 -0.74
CA ALA A 344 5.67 7.01 -0.80
C ALA A 344 5.06 7.96 0.25
N TYR A 345 3.75 7.87 0.46
CA TYR A 345 3.05 8.65 1.49
C TYR A 345 3.45 8.19 2.90
N ASP A 346 3.49 6.88 3.15
CA ASP A 346 3.95 6.29 4.41
C ASP A 346 5.39 6.72 4.74
N ALA A 347 6.30 6.65 3.75
CA ALA A 347 7.69 7.04 3.91
C ALA A 347 7.84 8.54 4.24
N ALA A 348 7.13 9.41 3.51
CA ALA A 348 7.14 10.84 3.76
C ALA A 348 6.48 11.17 5.11
N ALA A 349 5.38 10.49 5.47
CA ALA A 349 4.75 10.61 6.78
C ALA A 349 5.68 10.12 7.91
N ALA A 350 6.51 9.11 7.68
CA ALA A 350 7.55 8.67 8.60
C ALA A 350 8.73 9.66 8.76
N GLY A 351 8.77 10.74 7.98
CA GLY A 351 9.87 11.71 7.98
C GLY A 351 11.10 11.24 7.19
N CYS A 352 10.95 10.29 6.26
CA CYS A 352 12.02 9.81 5.39
C CYS A 352 12.16 10.65 4.13
N PHE A 353 13.37 10.72 3.57
CA PHE A 353 13.53 11.08 2.16
C PHE A 353 13.23 9.88 1.25
N LEU A 354 12.96 10.15 -0.02
CA LEU A 354 12.60 9.13 -1.01
C LEU A 354 13.61 9.11 -2.16
N LEU A 355 14.10 7.91 -2.50
CA LEU A 355 14.75 7.64 -3.78
C LEU A 355 13.85 6.67 -4.56
N THR A 356 13.29 7.16 -5.66
CA THR A 356 12.28 6.41 -6.40
C THR A 356 12.89 5.54 -7.48
N LEU A 357 12.49 4.27 -7.51
CA LEU A 357 12.76 3.36 -8.62
C LEU A 357 11.92 3.76 -9.84
N LYS A 358 12.24 3.17 -11.00
CA LYS A 358 11.55 3.47 -12.25
C LYS A 358 10.04 3.20 -12.12
N GLU A 359 9.26 4.16 -12.54
CA GLU A 359 7.81 4.13 -12.52
C GLU A 359 7.25 3.08 -13.52
N TRP A 360 6.14 2.50 -13.17
CA TRP A 360 5.45 1.56 -14.03
C TRP A 360 4.28 2.19 -14.81
N GLY A 361 3.71 3.29 -14.32
CA GLY A 361 2.60 3.98 -14.97
C GLY A 361 2.43 5.41 -14.49
N VAL A 362 1.51 6.15 -15.13
CA VAL A 362 1.24 7.57 -14.87
C VAL A 362 0.91 7.83 -13.39
N TRP A 363 0.20 6.92 -12.73
CA TRP A 363 -0.13 7.07 -11.31
C TRP A 363 1.13 7.11 -10.41
N GLU A 364 2.14 6.26 -10.69
CA GLU A 364 3.41 6.29 -9.97
C GLU A 364 4.21 7.55 -10.30
N GLU A 365 4.15 8.02 -11.54
CA GLU A 365 4.76 9.30 -11.94
C GLU A 365 4.14 10.47 -11.20
N ASN A 366 2.80 10.52 -11.08
CA ASN A 366 2.11 11.55 -10.31
C ASN A 366 2.56 11.57 -8.85
N VAL A 367 2.66 10.38 -8.21
CA VAL A 367 3.17 10.27 -6.83
C VAL A 367 4.59 10.81 -6.71
N ARG A 368 5.50 10.42 -7.62
CA ARG A 368 6.88 10.92 -7.61
C ARG A 368 6.90 12.45 -7.71
N GLN A 369 6.17 13.04 -8.67
CA GLN A 369 6.10 14.48 -8.86
C GLN A 369 5.65 15.22 -7.60
N VAL A 370 4.61 14.71 -6.91
CA VAL A 370 4.11 15.24 -5.63
C VAL A 370 5.23 15.43 -4.61
N PHE A 371 6.14 14.45 -4.49
CA PHE A 371 7.22 14.49 -3.50
C PHE A 371 8.52 15.14 -4.02
N GLU A 372 8.79 15.13 -5.33
CA GLU A 372 9.88 15.92 -5.94
C GLU A 372 9.63 17.43 -5.82
N GLU A 373 8.42 17.90 -6.11
CA GLU A 373 8.02 19.31 -5.96
C GLU A 373 8.15 19.81 -4.52
N ARG A 374 8.03 18.90 -3.53
CA ARG A 374 8.25 19.19 -2.10
C ARG A 374 9.68 19.04 -1.65
N GLY A 375 10.59 18.67 -2.55
CA GLY A 375 12.01 18.47 -2.22
C GLY A 375 12.29 17.21 -1.39
N ILE A 376 11.32 16.28 -1.27
CA ILE A 376 11.43 15.05 -0.47
C ILE A 376 11.95 13.88 -1.30
N ALA A 377 11.67 13.86 -2.61
CA ALA A 377 12.00 12.74 -3.50
C ALA A 377 13.02 13.11 -4.57
N ARG A 378 13.73 12.09 -5.05
CA ARG A 378 14.52 12.08 -6.30
C ARG A 378 14.48 10.71 -6.94
N LYS A 379 14.68 10.64 -8.25
CA LYS A 379 14.92 9.36 -8.95
C LYS A 379 16.22 8.73 -8.46
N LEU A 380 16.19 7.43 -8.24
CA LEU A 380 17.39 6.66 -7.94
C LEU A 380 18.18 6.39 -9.23
N GLU A 381 19.47 6.64 -9.18
CA GLU A 381 20.45 6.20 -10.18
C GLU A 381 20.87 4.77 -9.82
N THR A 382 20.07 3.78 -10.25
CA THR A 382 20.17 2.38 -9.79
C THR A 382 21.57 1.79 -9.98
N GLU A 383 22.28 2.13 -11.07
CA GLU A 383 23.62 1.65 -11.36
C GLU A 383 24.73 2.46 -10.64
N HIS A 384 24.42 3.60 -10.05
CA HIS A 384 25.34 4.54 -9.39
C HIS A 384 24.83 4.97 -8.00
N MET A 385 24.14 4.07 -7.31
CA MET A 385 23.49 4.40 -6.02
C MET A 385 24.47 4.92 -4.98
N ILE A 386 25.64 4.33 -4.83
CA ILE A 386 26.62 4.72 -3.79
C ILE A 386 27.20 6.10 -4.10
N GLU A 387 27.50 6.39 -5.37
CA GLU A 387 27.95 7.72 -5.81
C GLU A 387 26.86 8.77 -5.57
N GLN A 388 25.61 8.45 -5.93
CA GLN A 388 24.47 9.32 -5.70
C GLN A 388 24.28 9.59 -4.19
N LEU A 389 24.25 8.57 -3.34
CA LEU A 389 24.14 8.75 -1.89
C LEU A 389 25.29 9.58 -1.34
N THR A 390 26.51 9.35 -1.81
CA THR A 390 27.68 10.15 -1.42
C THR A 390 27.49 11.61 -1.77
N ALA A 391 26.98 11.91 -2.96
CA ALA A 391 26.69 13.28 -3.37
C ALA A 391 25.56 13.93 -2.54
N LEU A 392 24.50 13.19 -2.25
CA LEU A 392 23.33 13.66 -1.50
C LEU A 392 23.63 13.91 -0.01
N THR A 393 24.65 13.26 0.56
CA THR A 393 25.09 13.46 1.95
C THR A 393 26.08 14.58 2.11
N LYS A 394 26.71 15.07 1.04
CA LYS A 394 27.65 16.22 1.11
C LYS A 394 26.93 17.49 1.45
N ALA A 395 27.49 18.22 2.41
CA ALA A 395 27.03 19.57 2.74
C ALA A 395 27.20 20.50 1.52
N GLN A 396 26.19 21.27 1.22
CA GLN A 396 26.14 22.20 0.08
C GLN A 396 25.72 23.60 0.51
N GLY A 397 26.24 24.62 -0.19
CA GLY A 397 25.88 26.03 0.01
C GLY A 397 26.36 26.62 1.31
N VAL A 398 25.95 27.88 1.55
CA VAL A 398 26.38 28.71 2.68
C VAL A 398 25.94 28.14 4.05
N ARG A 399 24.85 27.37 4.08
CA ARG A 399 24.30 26.78 5.32
C ARG A 399 24.92 25.44 5.67
N GLY A 400 25.73 24.84 4.78
CA GLY A 400 26.39 23.57 5.02
C GLY A 400 25.44 22.37 5.26
N THR A 401 24.18 22.43 4.74
CA THR A 401 23.21 21.34 4.84
C THR A 401 23.29 20.41 3.64
N SER A 402 23.12 19.12 3.85
CA SER A 402 23.02 18.13 2.76
C SER A 402 21.61 18.10 2.17
N TRP A 403 21.48 17.51 0.95
CA TRP A 403 20.16 17.27 0.39
C TRP A 403 19.34 16.34 1.27
N VAL A 404 19.96 15.31 1.83
CA VAL A 404 19.29 14.34 2.75
C VAL A 404 18.69 15.06 3.95
N GLU A 405 19.46 15.92 4.62
CA GLU A 405 18.95 16.69 5.76
C GLU A 405 17.80 17.62 5.35
N THR A 406 17.92 18.28 4.20
CA THR A 406 16.89 19.18 3.66
C THR A 406 15.61 18.40 3.32
N ALA A 407 15.71 17.25 2.66
CA ALA A 407 14.57 16.43 2.27
C ALA A 407 13.83 15.85 3.49
N MET A 408 14.56 15.38 4.50
CA MET A 408 13.94 14.93 5.75
C MET A 408 13.25 16.06 6.50
N ASN A 409 13.86 17.26 6.56
CA ASN A 409 13.22 18.44 7.14
C ASN A 409 11.95 18.82 6.38
N ALA A 410 11.95 18.74 5.04
CA ALA A 410 10.75 18.95 4.23
C ALA A 410 9.67 17.89 4.54
N ALA A 411 10.05 16.62 4.70
CA ALA A 411 9.13 15.56 5.12
C ALA A 411 8.56 15.83 6.53
N PHE A 412 9.36 16.34 7.48
CA PHE A 412 8.86 16.75 8.79
C PHE A 412 7.99 18.02 8.75
N ALA A 413 8.08 18.83 7.73
CA ALA A 413 7.27 20.04 7.53
C ALA A 413 6.01 19.79 6.68
N LEU A 414 5.70 18.54 6.33
CA LEU A 414 4.50 18.21 5.54
C LEU A 414 3.23 18.74 6.21
N PRO A 415 2.29 19.32 5.43
CA PRO A 415 1.00 19.77 5.95
C PRO A 415 0.16 18.61 6.46
N SER A 416 -0.78 18.93 7.36
CA SER A 416 -1.64 17.95 8.05
C SER A 416 -2.39 17.01 7.10
N GLN A 417 -2.70 17.45 5.89
CA GLN A 417 -3.34 16.64 4.85
C GLN A 417 -2.55 15.36 4.52
N PHE A 418 -1.21 15.41 4.56
CA PHE A 418 -0.35 14.25 4.34
C PHE A 418 -0.22 13.32 5.55
N LEU A 419 -0.70 13.75 6.71
CA LEU A 419 -0.54 13.02 7.97
C LEU A 419 -1.88 12.53 8.54
N LYS A 420 -2.98 13.23 8.25
CA LYS A 420 -4.29 12.99 8.86
C LYS A 420 -5.31 12.36 7.91
N GLY A 421 -4.87 11.75 6.80
CA GLY A 421 -5.78 11.16 5.83
C GLY A 421 -6.71 10.12 6.43
N SER A 422 -6.21 9.24 7.29
CA SER A 422 -7.05 8.26 7.99
C SER A 422 -8.12 8.92 8.86
N GLU A 423 -7.76 9.93 9.65
CA GLU A 423 -8.72 10.69 10.50
C GLU A 423 -9.78 11.42 9.66
N ASN A 424 -9.35 12.06 8.57
CA ASN A 424 -10.23 12.81 7.66
C ASN A 424 -11.21 11.89 6.93
N ILE A 425 -10.76 10.74 6.45
CA ILE A 425 -11.61 9.72 5.82
C ILE A 425 -12.65 9.23 6.82
N LEU A 426 -12.25 8.88 8.04
CA LEU A 426 -13.19 8.44 9.08
C LEU A 426 -14.15 9.53 9.50
N THR A 427 -13.74 10.80 9.48
CA THR A 427 -14.63 11.95 9.74
C THR A 427 -15.66 12.09 8.63
N THR A 428 -15.23 12.00 7.36
CA THR A 428 -16.12 12.00 6.19
C THR A 428 -17.11 10.84 6.26
N TYR A 429 -16.61 9.64 6.58
CA TYR A 429 -17.42 8.44 6.75
C TYR A 429 -18.52 8.64 7.79
N ARG A 430 -18.18 9.14 8.99
CA ARG A 430 -19.16 9.38 10.08
C ARG A 430 -20.21 10.40 9.69
N LYS A 431 -19.85 11.43 8.91
CA LYS A 431 -20.80 12.41 8.37
C LYS A 431 -21.83 11.73 7.46
N VAL A 432 -21.36 10.91 6.50
CA VAL A 432 -22.23 10.16 5.58
C VAL A 432 -23.16 9.20 6.34
N ALA A 433 -22.63 8.47 7.33
CA ALA A 433 -23.41 7.55 8.15
C ALA A 433 -24.51 8.29 8.96
N ALA A 434 -24.19 9.46 9.51
CA ALA A 434 -25.15 10.27 10.27
C ALA A 434 -26.26 10.89 9.39
N GLU A 435 -25.96 11.26 8.15
CA GLU A 435 -26.94 11.76 7.19
C GLU A 435 -27.96 10.67 6.83
N LYS A 436 -27.50 9.42 6.65
CA LYS A 436 -28.37 8.27 6.40
C LYS A 436 -29.38 8.05 7.54
N THR A 437 -28.92 8.10 8.78
CA THR A 437 -29.77 7.86 9.97
C THR A 437 -30.92 8.90 10.11
N LYS A 438 -30.79 10.08 9.48
CA LYS A 438 -31.85 11.12 9.51
C LYS A 438 -32.91 10.92 8.44
N ILE A 439 -32.65 10.09 7.43
CA ILE A 439 -33.56 9.87 6.29
C ILE A 439 -34.40 8.60 6.49
N THR A 440 -33.92 7.67 7.32
CA THR A 440 -34.66 6.46 7.76
C THR A 440 -35.49 6.79 9.03
#